data_ab3e8a9810f3ebcc9ae9eea44765c14f
#
_entry.id   ab3e8a9810f3ebcc9ae9eea44765c14f
#
_cell.length_a   1.000
_cell.length_b   1.000
_cell.length_c   1.000
_cell.angle_alpha   90.00
_cell.angle_beta   90.00
_cell.angle_gamma   90.00
#
_symmetry.space_group_name_H-M   'P 1'
#
loop_
_entity.id
_entity.type
_entity.pdbx_description
1 polymer ?
#
loop_
_entity_poly.entity_id
_entity_poly.type
_entity_poly.pdbx_seq_one_letter_code
_entity_poly.pdbx_strand_id
1 'polypeptide(L)'
;MAFTVPMDVALMRRLDRVLGDAACSVLATAHRLRKPFASARPIKKIAVMKFFGLGSIVVASRSLAALRDCYPDAEIHFVTFKSNKAILDILGMTDHNHYVDPSSPQAFVKSTLATAHALRQAKCDLVLDLEFFAKFPLVLGSLAGIPQKAGFYLTSESWRKELLDVTGFYNSYFHTSDIFLSLVYLVATGDYYYTGFNEFSAKYKYPRIDPSELERAALRSKLAGLGIKATDPLFVINANTSPDLAPEARKWPKDRYAGLADELIAHTPNARVLFIGAPNERPYVQSIVDLVKTPRVHNISGDISLRELLVLFAEARLVVSNDSGPMHLACLVDAPIIGLFFADTPTLFAPLGSRVRSVAPPLYSIPLFSVYNGKDVVVGKPSNEVGNTAACTVSLDTVMAEARDLLALRPVPALAEVRS
;
A
#
# COMPACT_ATOMS: atom_id res chain seq x y z
N MET A 1 -19.39 -31.33 5.42
CA MET A 1 -18.26 -30.40 5.55
C MET A 1 -18.02 -29.78 4.20
N ALA A 2 -18.44 -28.53 3.99
CA ALA A 2 -18.14 -27.82 2.74
C ALA A 2 -16.66 -27.38 2.79
N PHE A 3 -15.85 -27.86 1.87
CA PHE A 3 -14.49 -27.39 1.67
C PHE A 3 -14.55 -25.92 1.26
N THR A 4 -14.35 -25.02 2.20
CA THR A 4 -14.16 -23.60 1.91
C THR A 4 -12.74 -23.40 1.44
N VAL A 5 -12.54 -23.40 0.13
CA VAL A 5 -11.27 -22.98 -0.47
C VAL A 5 -11.23 -21.44 -0.35
N PRO A 6 -10.25 -20.88 0.36
CA PRO A 6 -10.10 -19.43 0.41
C PRO A 6 -9.89 -18.90 -1.01
N MET A 7 -10.55 -17.79 -1.36
CA MET A 7 -10.32 -17.14 -2.65
C MET A 7 -8.96 -16.45 -2.61
N ASP A 8 -7.97 -17.06 -3.26
CA ASP A 8 -6.68 -16.42 -3.47
C ASP A 8 -6.78 -15.30 -4.54
N VAL A 9 -5.78 -14.44 -4.60
CA VAL A 9 -5.74 -13.34 -5.57
C VAL A 9 -5.72 -13.84 -7.02
N ALA A 10 -5.13 -15.01 -7.28
CA ALA A 10 -5.09 -15.61 -8.62
C ALA A 10 -6.48 -16.02 -9.08
N LEU A 11 -7.26 -16.65 -8.20
CA LEU A 11 -8.66 -17.00 -8.46
C LEU A 11 -9.51 -15.74 -8.68
N MET A 12 -9.36 -14.72 -7.82
CA MET A 12 -10.06 -13.45 -7.97
C MET A 12 -9.77 -12.78 -9.31
N ARG A 13 -8.49 -12.74 -9.73
CA ARG A 13 -8.10 -12.21 -11.05
C ARG A 13 -8.69 -13.01 -12.20
N ARG A 14 -8.76 -14.33 -12.08
CA ARG A 14 -9.36 -15.19 -13.12
C ARG A 14 -10.87 -14.95 -13.23
N LEU A 15 -11.57 -14.85 -12.11
CA LEU A 15 -13.00 -14.53 -12.06
C LEU A 15 -13.28 -13.12 -12.60
N ASP A 16 -12.50 -12.12 -12.20
CA ASP A 16 -12.60 -10.75 -12.70
C ASP A 16 -12.38 -10.68 -14.21
N ARG A 17 -11.46 -11.49 -14.77
CA ARG A 17 -11.24 -11.57 -16.21
C ARG A 17 -12.43 -12.19 -16.95
N VAL A 18 -12.91 -13.36 -16.53
CA VAL A 18 -13.91 -14.12 -17.28
C VAL A 18 -15.32 -13.57 -17.06
N LEU A 19 -15.74 -13.44 -15.80
CA LEU A 19 -17.09 -12.95 -15.46
C LEU A 19 -17.18 -11.43 -15.57
N GLY A 20 -16.11 -10.74 -15.27
CA GLY A 20 -16.04 -9.29 -15.36
C GLY A 20 -16.15 -8.79 -16.79
N ASP A 21 -15.55 -9.45 -17.79
CA ASP A 21 -15.67 -9.06 -19.20
C ASP A 21 -17.13 -9.14 -19.69
N ALA A 22 -17.79 -10.25 -19.38
CA ALA A 22 -19.21 -10.43 -19.73
C ALA A 22 -20.09 -9.39 -19.03
N ALA A 23 -19.91 -9.20 -17.72
CA ALA A 23 -20.67 -8.23 -16.94
C ALA A 23 -20.43 -6.79 -17.46
N CYS A 24 -19.19 -6.41 -17.71
CA CYS A 24 -18.87 -5.07 -18.20
C CYS A 24 -19.44 -4.79 -19.59
N SER A 25 -19.48 -5.77 -20.48
CA SER A 25 -20.08 -5.61 -21.83
C SER A 25 -21.60 -5.31 -21.73
N VAL A 26 -22.33 -6.03 -20.86
CA VAL A 26 -23.75 -5.80 -20.64
C VAL A 26 -23.97 -4.43 -19.96
N LEU A 27 -23.18 -4.12 -18.94
CA LEU A 27 -23.29 -2.88 -18.20
C LEU A 27 -22.92 -1.66 -19.04
N ALA A 28 -21.93 -1.76 -19.92
CA ALA A 28 -21.55 -0.71 -20.86
C ALA A 28 -22.71 -0.35 -21.81
N THR A 29 -23.40 -1.36 -22.34
CA THR A 29 -24.58 -1.12 -23.17
C THR A 29 -25.68 -0.41 -22.41
N ALA A 30 -26.00 -0.87 -21.19
CA ALA A 30 -26.98 -0.22 -20.32
C ALA A 30 -26.57 1.22 -19.94
N HIS A 31 -25.28 1.45 -19.68
CA HIS A 31 -24.75 2.77 -19.36
C HIS A 31 -24.86 3.75 -20.54
N ARG A 32 -24.52 3.32 -21.76
CA ARG A 32 -24.68 4.12 -22.99
C ARG A 32 -26.13 4.55 -23.20
N LEU A 33 -27.08 3.66 -23.00
CA LEU A 33 -28.50 3.94 -23.16
C LEU A 33 -29.01 4.94 -22.10
N ARG A 34 -28.42 4.93 -20.91
CA ARG A 34 -28.79 5.80 -19.79
C ARG A 34 -28.15 7.19 -19.84
N LYS A 35 -26.96 7.31 -20.42
CA LYS A 35 -26.16 8.54 -20.45
C LYS A 35 -26.89 9.77 -21.02
N PRO A 36 -27.67 9.67 -22.10
CA PRO A 36 -28.41 10.83 -22.65
C PRO A 36 -29.46 11.42 -21.70
N PHE A 37 -29.89 10.65 -20.69
CA PHE A 37 -30.94 11.04 -19.73
C PHE A 37 -30.39 11.39 -18.34
N ALA A 38 -29.09 11.33 -18.15
CA ALA A 38 -28.48 11.63 -16.87
C ALA A 38 -28.31 13.14 -16.70
N SER A 39 -29.04 13.74 -15.78
CA SER A 39 -28.79 15.12 -15.35
C SER A 39 -27.59 15.17 -14.39
N ALA A 40 -26.77 16.22 -14.47
CA ALA A 40 -25.74 16.48 -13.48
C ALA A 40 -26.40 16.71 -12.11
N ARG A 41 -26.16 15.79 -11.16
CA ARG A 41 -26.64 15.91 -9.78
C ARG A 41 -25.51 16.42 -8.90
N PRO A 42 -25.81 17.21 -7.86
CA PRO A 42 -24.81 17.57 -6.87
C PRO A 42 -24.29 16.29 -6.18
N ILE A 43 -22.98 16.19 -6.02
CA ILE A 43 -22.33 15.07 -5.35
C ILE A 43 -22.43 15.30 -3.84
N LYS A 44 -23.20 14.43 -3.16
CA LYS A 44 -23.41 14.45 -1.72
C LYS A 44 -22.92 13.18 -1.03
N LYS A 45 -22.79 12.08 -1.77
CA LYS A 45 -22.36 10.79 -1.24
C LYS A 45 -21.44 10.10 -2.24
N ILE A 46 -20.20 9.85 -1.80
CA ILE A 46 -19.12 9.34 -2.64
C ILE A 46 -18.75 7.94 -2.16
N ALA A 47 -18.83 6.94 -3.05
CA ALA A 47 -18.32 5.61 -2.81
C ALA A 47 -16.90 5.48 -3.33
N VAL A 48 -15.90 5.54 -2.45
CA VAL A 48 -14.48 5.32 -2.79
C VAL A 48 -14.20 3.83 -2.73
N MET A 49 -13.69 3.27 -3.82
CA MET A 49 -13.43 1.84 -3.95
C MET A 49 -11.95 1.54 -4.10
N LYS A 50 -11.36 0.81 -3.13
CA LYS A 50 -9.97 0.34 -3.14
C LYS A 50 -9.87 -0.98 -2.37
N PHE A 51 -9.57 -2.07 -3.06
CA PHE A 51 -9.63 -3.42 -2.50
C PHE A 51 -8.26 -4.02 -2.18
N PHE A 52 -7.32 -3.91 -3.10
CA PHE A 52 -6.03 -4.57 -3.00
C PHE A 52 -4.96 -3.67 -2.38
N GLY A 53 -4.24 -4.25 -1.42
CA GLY A 53 -3.04 -3.66 -0.80
C GLY A 53 -3.35 -2.65 0.31
N LEU A 54 -3.04 -3.03 1.55
CA LEU A 54 -3.08 -2.15 2.72
C LEU A 54 -2.29 -0.85 2.46
N GLY A 55 -1.08 -0.97 1.91
CA GLY A 55 -0.24 0.17 1.55
C GLY A 55 -0.91 1.13 0.56
N SER A 56 -1.63 0.58 -0.44
CA SER A 56 -2.35 1.40 -1.41
C SER A 56 -3.50 2.21 -0.79
N ILE A 57 -4.12 1.71 0.28
CA ILE A 57 -5.13 2.48 1.04
C ILE A 57 -4.46 3.63 1.79
N VAL A 58 -3.29 3.39 2.40
CA VAL A 58 -2.49 4.48 2.98
C VAL A 58 -2.13 5.51 1.91
N VAL A 59 -1.65 5.05 0.75
CA VAL A 59 -1.32 5.92 -0.39
C VAL A 59 -2.53 6.76 -0.84
N ALA A 60 -3.75 6.21 -0.79
CA ALA A 60 -4.98 6.91 -1.14
C ALA A 60 -5.44 7.96 -0.10
N SER A 61 -4.84 7.99 1.10
CA SER A 61 -5.26 8.89 2.18
C SER A 61 -5.19 10.39 1.82
N ARG A 62 -4.22 10.80 0.98
CA ARG A 62 -4.18 12.16 0.42
C ARG A 62 -5.42 12.49 -0.41
N SER A 63 -5.89 11.52 -1.18
CA SER A 63 -7.12 11.67 -1.99
C SER A 63 -8.37 11.75 -1.11
N LEU A 64 -8.40 11.05 0.03
CA LEU A 64 -9.49 11.18 0.99
C LEU A 64 -9.50 12.57 1.64
N ALA A 65 -8.34 13.13 1.98
CA ALA A 65 -8.24 14.50 2.48
C ALA A 65 -8.73 15.52 1.45
N ALA A 66 -8.32 15.36 0.19
CA ALA A 66 -8.77 16.23 -0.89
C ALA A 66 -10.27 16.12 -1.16
N LEU A 67 -10.84 14.90 -1.09
CA LEU A 67 -12.29 14.71 -1.22
C LEU A 67 -13.05 15.45 -0.13
N ARG A 68 -12.59 15.37 1.12
CA ARG A 68 -13.21 16.06 2.23
C ARG A 68 -13.18 17.58 2.07
N ASP A 69 -12.07 18.12 1.53
CA ASP A 69 -11.91 19.55 1.28
C ASP A 69 -12.77 20.03 0.09
N CYS A 70 -12.77 19.27 -1.02
CA CYS A 70 -13.56 19.62 -2.21
C CYS A 70 -15.08 19.42 -2.01
N TYR A 71 -15.47 18.49 -1.13
CA TYR A 71 -16.86 18.11 -0.86
C TYR A 71 -17.11 18.04 0.65
N PRO A 72 -17.09 19.18 1.38
CA PRO A 72 -17.12 19.19 2.85
C PRO A 72 -18.41 18.59 3.42
N ASP A 73 -19.53 18.74 2.71
CA ASP A 73 -20.84 18.23 3.13
C ASP A 73 -21.15 16.81 2.60
N ALA A 74 -20.21 16.19 1.86
CA ALA A 74 -20.45 14.88 1.31
C ALA A 74 -20.10 13.76 2.31
N GLU A 75 -20.93 12.72 2.37
CA GLU A 75 -20.63 11.48 3.07
C GLU A 75 -19.68 10.63 2.22
N ILE A 76 -18.56 10.19 2.82
CA ILE A 76 -17.58 9.32 2.18
C ILE A 76 -17.81 7.88 2.63
N HIS A 77 -18.26 7.03 1.71
CA HIS A 77 -18.42 5.60 1.87
C HIS A 77 -17.19 4.89 1.30
N PHE A 78 -16.41 4.22 2.14
CA PHE A 78 -15.24 3.47 1.64
C PHE A 78 -15.58 2.00 1.49
N VAL A 79 -15.26 1.42 0.33
CA VAL A 79 -15.53 0.02 0.00
C VAL A 79 -14.22 -0.72 -0.20
N THR A 80 -14.01 -1.79 0.56
CA THR A 80 -12.76 -2.56 0.52
C THR A 80 -12.97 -4.01 0.97
N PHE A 81 -11.89 -4.82 0.94
CA PHE A 81 -11.92 -6.14 1.55
C PHE A 81 -11.88 -6.06 3.08
N LYS A 82 -12.51 -7.03 3.72
CA LYS A 82 -12.60 -7.14 5.20
C LYS A 82 -11.22 -7.16 5.87
N SER A 83 -10.21 -7.72 5.20
CA SER A 83 -8.81 -7.71 5.66
C SER A 83 -8.24 -6.31 5.87
N ASN A 84 -8.78 -5.29 5.20
CA ASN A 84 -8.32 -3.91 5.28
C ASN A 84 -9.04 -3.10 6.37
N LYS A 85 -9.91 -3.73 7.19
CA LYS A 85 -10.64 -3.02 8.24
C LYS A 85 -9.73 -2.23 9.18
N ALA A 86 -8.66 -2.86 9.65
CA ALA A 86 -7.76 -2.25 10.62
C ALA A 86 -7.08 -0.97 10.12
N ILE A 87 -6.74 -0.87 8.82
CA ILE A 87 -6.16 0.35 8.29
C ILE A 87 -7.19 1.48 8.15
N LEU A 88 -8.43 1.17 7.82
CA LEU A 88 -9.49 2.20 7.78
C LEU A 88 -9.81 2.73 9.19
N ASP A 89 -9.83 1.84 10.19
CA ASP A 89 -10.00 2.23 11.60
C ASP A 89 -8.83 3.13 12.07
N ILE A 90 -7.61 2.89 11.59
CA ILE A 90 -6.43 3.71 11.89
C ILE A 90 -6.53 5.09 11.22
N LEU A 91 -6.94 5.14 9.96
CA LEU A 91 -7.02 6.39 9.20
C LEU A 91 -8.16 7.29 9.69
N GLY A 92 -9.33 6.73 10.02
CA GLY A 92 -10.48 7.46 10.53
C GLY A 92 -10.99 8.59 9.60
N MET A 93 -10.80 8.47 8.28
CA MET A 93 -11.05 9.55 7.30
C MET A 93 -12.37 9.40 6.54
N THR A 94 -13.17 8.40 6.85
CA THR A 94 -14.38 8.02 6.12
C THR A 94 -15.58 7.98 7.07
N ASP A 95 -16.78 8.28 6.55
CA ASP A 95 -18.00 8.29 7.37
C ASP A 95 -18.60 6.88 7.51
N HIS A 96 -18.50 6.08 6.43
CA HIS A 96 -19.04 4.72 6.39
C HIS A 96 -18.06 3.77 5.71
N ASN A 97 -17.86 2.59 6.30
CA ASN A 97 -16.99 1.55 5.75
C ASN A 97 -17.81 0.31 5.38
N HIS A 98 -17.63 -0.16 4.15
CA HIS A 98 -18.28 -1.36 3.62
C HIS A 98 -17.24 -2.41 3.29
N TYR A 99 -17.48 -3.64 3.73
CA TYR A 99 -16.49 -4.71 3.62
C TYR A 99 -17.01 -5.88 2.77
N VAL A 100 -16.24 -6.22 1.75
CA VAL A 100 -16.42 -7.46 0.99
C VAL A 100 -15.53 -8.54 1.61
N ASP A 101 -16.07 -9.73 1.83
CA ASP A 101 -15.37 -10.84 2.49
C ASP A 101 -14.92 -11.89 1.46
N PRO A 102 -13.62 -11.97 1.12
CA PRO A 102 -13.10 -12.93 0.16
C PRO A 102 -12.75 -14.30 0.77
N SER A 103 -13.14 -14.58 2.01
CA SER A 103 -12.79 -15.81 2.71
C SER A 103 -13.38 -17.09 2.04
N SER A 104 -14.46 -16.97 1.28
CA SER A 104 -15.02 -18.03 0.45
C SER A 104 -15.86 -17.42 -0.69
N PRO A 105 -16.12 -18.16 -1.78
CA PRO A 105 -17.01 -17.69 -2.85
C PRO A 105 -18.40 -17.28 -2.36
N GLN A 106 -18.97 -18.00 -1.42
CA GLN A 106 -20.28 -17.70 -0.85
C GLN A 106 -20.24 -16.42 -0.01
N ALA A 107 -19.22 -16.26 0.85
CA ALA A 107 -19.01 -15.06 1.64
C ALA A 107 -18.80 -13.84 0.72
N PHE A 108 -18.02 -14.00 -0.34
CA PHE A 108 -17.77 -12.97 -1.34
C PHE A 108 -19.07 -12.51 -2.01
N VAL A 109 -19.85 -13.42 -2.55
CA VAL A 109 -21.14 -13.09 -3.21
C VAL A 109 -22.11 -12.44 -2.22
N LYS A 110 -22.28 -13.04 -1.04
CA LYS A 110 -23.19 -12.51 0.00
C LYS A 110 -22.79 -11.09 0.43
N SER A 111 -21.53 -10.86 0.73
CA SER A 111 -21.03 -9.55 1.16
C SER A 111 -21.05 -8.52 0.03
N THR A 112 -20.79 -8.94 -1.22
CA THR A 112 -20.90 -8.07 -2.39
C THR A 112 -22.34 -7.57 -2.58
N LEU A 113 -23.32 -8.47 -2.52
CA LEU A 113 -24.74 -8.10 -2.64
C LEU A 113 -25.20 -7.21 -1.47
N ALA A 114 -24.78 -7.52 -0.25
CA ALA A 114 -25.07 -6.70 0.92
C ALA A 114 -24.46 -5.29 0.77
N THR A 115 -23.22 -5.19 0.31
CA THR A 115 -22.55 -3.89 0.03
C THR A 115 -23.26 -3.12 -1.08
N ALA A 116 -23.63 -3.77 -2.19
CA ALA A 116 -24.38 -3.13 -3.27
C ALA A 116 -25.73 -2.61 -2.77
N HIS A 117 -26.44 -3.38 -1.94
CA HIS A 117 -27.69 -2.97 -1.32
C HIS A 117 -27.50 -1.77 -0.39
N ALA A 118 -26.50 -1.80 0.48
CA ALA A 118 -26.18 -0.70 1.40
C ALA A 118 -25.86 0.61 0.66
N LEU A 119 -25.04 0.57 -0.39
CA LEU A 119 -24.72 1.73 -1.23
C LEU A 119 -25.94 2.26 -1.98
N ARG A 120 -26.83 1.37 -2.43
CA ARG A 120 -28.11 1.74 -3.06
C ARG A 120 -29.03 2.44 -2.06
N GLN A 121 -29.17 1.93 -0.83
CA GLN A 121 -29.97 2.56 0.23
C GLN A 121 -29.37 3.91 0.66
N ALA A 122 -28.05 4.00 0.72
CA ALA A 122 -27.35 5.25 0.97
C ALA A 122 -27.59 6.28 -0.15
N LYS A 123 -27.98 5.84 -1.38
CA LYS A 123 -28.13 6.68 -2.58
C LYS A 123 -26.84 7.39 -2.94
N CYS A 124 -25.74 6.66 -2.98
CA CYS A 124 -24.45 7.22 -3.42
C CYS A 124 -24.57 7.82 -4.84
N ASP A 125 -23.97 9.00 -5.03
CA ASP A 125 -24.03 9.76 -6.27
C ASP A 125 -22.87 9.42 -7.21
N LEU A 126 -21.69 9.13 -6.63
CA LEU A 126 -20.45 8.93 -7.36
C LEU A 126 -19.71 7.69 -6.86
N VAL A 127 -19.19 6.88 -7.78
CA VAL A 127 -18.08 5.94 -7.53
C VAL A 127 -16.77 6.63 -7.86
N LEU A 128 -15.84 6.64 -6.92
CA LEU A 128 -14.41 6.95 -7.17
C LEU A 128 -13.64 5.63 -7.13
N ASP A 129 -13.34 5.09 -8.32
CA ASP A 129 -12.65 3.80 -8.49
C ASP A 129 -11.14 4.01 -8.53
N LEU A 130 -10.46 3.64 -7.44
CA LEU A 130 -9.00 3.68 -7.33
C LEU A 130 -8.33 2.36 -7.74
N GLU A 131 -9.11 1.35 -8.18
CA GLU A 131 -8.60 0.10 -8.74
C GLU A 131 -8.52 0.18 -10.26
N PHE A 132 -7.35 0.45 -10.77
CA PHE A 132 -7.16 0.69 -12.20
C PHE A 132 -7.12 -0.58 -13.08
N PHE A 133 -6.97 -1.79 -12.49
CA PHE A 133 -6.95 -3.05 -13.24
C PHE A 133 -8.20 -3.91 -13.05
N ALA A 134 -8.89 -3.78 -11.91
CA ALA A 134 -10.00 -4.63 -11.58
C ALA A 134 -11.32 -4.12 -12.18
N LYS A 135 -12.15 -5.03 -12.62
CA LYS A 135 -13.52 -4.75 -13.13
C LYS A 135 -14.52 -4.68 -12.00
N PHE A 136 -14.25 -5.41 -10.94
CA PHE A 136 -15.12 -5.60 -9.79
C PHE A 136 -15.68 -4.28 -9.21
N PRO A 137 -14.89 -3.20 -9.00
CA PRO A 137 -15.44 -1.95 -8.45
C PRO A 137 -16.54 -1.34 -9.32
N LEU A 138 -16.34 -1.30 -10.64
CA LEU A 138 -17.32 -0.73 -11.57
C LEU A 138 -18.56 -1.62 -11.71
N VAL A 139 -18.41 -2.94 -11.64
CA VAL A 139 -19.52 -3.89 -11.57
C VAL A 139 -20.32 -3.66 -10.29
N LEU A 140 -19.66 -3.57 -9.13
CA LEU A 140 -20.31 -3.32 -7.84
C LEU A 140 -21.04 -1.97 -7.82
N GLY A 141 -20.41 -0.90 -8.30
CA GLY A 141 -21.03 0.42 -8.40
C GLY A 141 -22.26 0.43 -9.32
N SER A 142 -22.21 -0.35 -10.40
CA SER A 142 -23.33 -0.51 -11.33
C SER A 142 -24.47 -1.32 -10.70
N LEU A 143 -24.16 -2.41 -9.98
CA LEU A 143 -25.15 -3.19 -9.21
C LEU A 143 -25.80 -2.34 -8.11
N ALA A 144 -25.04 -1.46 -7.47
CA ALA A 144 -25.57 -0.50 -6.51
C ALA A 144 -26.44 0.60 -7.16
N GLY A 145 -26.44 0.71 -8.49
CA GLY A 145 -27.19 1.72 -9.21
C GLY A 145 -26.63 3.14 -9.10
N ILE A 146 -25.34 3.28 -8.75
CA ILE A 146 -24.69 4.58 -8.61
C ILE A 146 -24.58 5.24 -9.99
N PRO A 147 -25.08 6.49 -10.15
CA PRO A 147 -25.26 7.09 -11.46
C PRO A 147 -23.96 7.54 -12.11
N GLN A 148 -23.00 8.07 -11.33
CA GLN A 148 -21.74 8.59 -11.83
C GLN A 148 -20.57 7.70 -11.40
N LYS A 149 -19.59 7.53 -12.30
CA LYS A 149 -18.41 6.72 -12.06
C LYS A 149 -17.18 7.45 -12.57
N ALA A 150 -16.21 7.66 -11.69
CA ALA A 150 -14.89 8.17 -12.01
C ALA A 150 -13.85 7.07 -11.79
N GLY A 151 -12.89 6.97 -12.68
CA GLY A 151 -11.82 5.96 -12.59
C GLY A 151 -10.75 6.16 -13.65
N PHE A 152 -9.77 5.26 -13.65
CA PHE A 152 -8.67 5.33 -14.60
C PHE A 152 -8.97 4.56 -15.88
N TYR A 153 -8.58 5.16 -17.00
CA TYR A 153 -8.60 4.52 -18.30
C TYR A 153 -7.23 3.93 -18.63
N LEU A 154 -7.25 2.70 -19.09
CA LEU A 154 -6.12 2.01 -19.69
C LEU A 154 -6.53 1.48 -21.05
N THR A 155 -5.67 1.62 -22.06
CA THR A 155 -6.02 1.21 -23.44
C THR A 155 -6.27 -0.29 -23.56
N SER A 156 -5.56 -1.13 -22.77
CA SER A 156 -5.80 -2.57 -22.69
C SER A 156 -7.14 -2.92 -22.03
N GLU A 157 -7.68 -1.99 -21.27
CA GLU A 157 -8.95 -2.11 -20.54
C GLU A 157 -9.99 -1.15 -21.11
N SER A 158 -10.14 -1.15 -22.45
CA SER A 158 -11.00 -0.20 -23.18
C SER A 158 -12.46 -0.20 -22.73
N TRP A 159 -12.97 -1.32 -22.24
CA TRP A 159 -14.30 -1.47 -21.65
C TRP A 159 -14.52 -0.53 -20.46
N ARG A 160 -13.47 -0.14 -19.72
CA ARG A 160 -13.58 0.81 -18.60
C ARG A 160 -14.11 2.17 -19.07
N LYS A 161 -13.62 2.67 -20.19
CA LYS A 161 -14.06 3.95 -20.77
C LYS A 161 -15.56 3.99 -21.00
N GLU A 162 -16.15 2.86 -21.36
CA GLU A 162 -17.59 2.77 -21.64
C GLU A 162 -18.46 2.83 -20.37
N LEU A 163 -17.87 2.54 -19.21
CA LEU A 163 -18.54 2.56 -17.91
C LEU A 163 -18.24 3.82 -17.08
N LEU A 164 -17.25 4.61 -17.47
CA LEU A 164 -16.82 5.80 -16.76
C LEU A 164 -17.44 7.06 -17.32
N ASP A 165 -17.87 7.95 -16.44
CA ASP A 165 -18.31 9.30 -16.76
C ASP A 165 -17.14 10.30 -16.70
N VAL A 166 -16.24 10.11 -15.72
CA VAL A 166 -14.99 10.85 -15.57
C VAL A 166 -13.82 9.86 -15.69
N THR A 167 -12.94 10.13 -16.65
CA THR A 167 -11.85 9.22 -17.02
C THR A 167 -10.51 9.87 -16.72
N GLY A 168 -9.84 9.44 -15.66
CA GLY A 168 -8.47 9.82 -15.34
C GLY A 168 -7.45 9.02 -16.16
N PHE A 169 -6.28 9.57 -16.34
CA PHE A 169 -5.16 8.91 -16.98
C PHE A 169 -4.24 8.30 -15.94
N TYR A 170 -3.97 6.97 -16.00
CA TYR A 170 -3.01 6.34 -15.11
C TYR A 170 -1.59 6.54 -15.69
N ASN A 171 -0.85 7.46 -15.09
CA ASN A 171 0.49 7.81 -15.54
C ASN A 171 1.56 7.26 -14.59
N SER A 172 2.24 6.17 -14.99
CA SER A 172 3.25 5.49 -14.18
C SER A 172 4.57 6.28 -13.99
N TYR A 173 4.70 7.47 -14.57
CA TYR A 173 5.82 8.38 -14.30
C TYR A 173 5.63 9.23 -13.04
N PHE A 174 4.47 9.12 -12.38
CA PHE A 174 4.16 9.83 -11.15
C PHE A 174 3.95 8.86 -9.99
N HIS A 175 4.12 9.36 -8.80
CA HIS A 175 3.83 8.59 -7.60
C HIS A 175 2.33 8.22 -7.52
N THR A 176 2.02 6.99 -7.10
CA THR A 176 0.62 6.49 -7.05
C THR A 176 -0.29 7.39 -6.22
N SER A 177 0.23 8.05 -5.20
CA SER A 177 -0.50 9.04 -4.42
C SER A 177 -0.96 10.24 -5.28
N ASP A 178 -0.11 10.74 -6.20
CA ASP A 178 -0.47 11.82 -7.10
C ASP A 178 -1.43 11.33 -8.20
N ILE A 179 -1.25 10.08 -8.64
CA ILE A 179 -2.17 9.46 -9.60
C ILE A 179 -3.58 9.38 -9.00
N PHE A 180 -3.72 8.90 -7.77
CA PHE A 180 -5.03 8.85 -7.10
C PHE A 180 -5.61 10.24 -6.85
N LEU A 181 -4.76 11.18 -6.46
CA LEU A 181 -5.15 12.56 -6.23
C LEU A 181 -5.61 13.26 -7.52
N SER A 182 -4.99 12.92 -8.68
CA SER A 182 -5.37 13.47 -9.98
C SER A 182 -6.81 13.12 -10.38
N LEU A 183 -7.30 11.97 -9.95
CA LEU A 183 -8.70 11.58 -10.19
C LEU A 183 -9.66 12.45 -9.37
N VAL A 184 -9.31 12.77 -8.12
CA VAL A 184 -10.09 13.72 -7.30
C VAL A 184 -10.10 15.11 -7.94
N TYR A 185 -8.94 15.56 -8.40
CA TYR A 185 -8.81 16.82 -9.11
C TYR A 185 -9.75 16.90 -10.31
N LEU A 186 -9.76 15.88 -11.16
CA LEU A 186 -10.64 15.81 -12.32
C LEU A 186 -12.12 15.86 -11.93
N VAL A 187 -12.52 15.12 -10.92
CA VAL A 187 -13.91 15.10 -10.44
C VAL A 187 -14.34 16.48 -9.90
N ALA A 188 -13.43 17.15 -9.19
CA ALA A 188 -13.72 18.42 -8.56
C ALA A 188 -13.70 19.60 -9.55
N THR A 189 -12.84 19.57 -10.56
CA THR A 189 -12.60 20.73 -11.45
C THR A 189 -13.09 20.55 -12.88
N GLY A 190 -13.18 19.31 -13.36
CA GLY A 190 -13.42 19.02 -14.78
C GLY A 190 -12.24 19.38 -15.71
N ASP A 191 -11.09 19.73 -15.15
CA ASP A 191 -9.91 20.15 -15.92
C ASP A 191 -9.08 18.93 -16.38
N TYR A 192 -9.39 18.42 -17.57
CA TYR A 192 -8.69 17.30 -18.21
C TYR A 192 -7.27 17.63 -18.71
N TYR A 193 -6.86 18.89 -18.69
CA TYR A 193 -5.50 19.32 -19.04
C TYR A 193 -4.58 19.38 -17.82
N TYR A 194 -5.13 19.22 -16.61
CA TYR A 194 -4.39 19.26 -15.35
C TYR A 194 -3.61 20.56 -15.11
N THR A 195 -4.11 21.67 -15.65
CA THR A 195 -3.40 22.96 -15.61
C THR A 195 -3.14 23.48 -14.20
N GLY A 196 -4.05 23.21 -13.26
CA GLY A 196 -3.92 23.57 -11.83
C GLY A 196 -3.47 22.44 -10.93
N PHE A 197 -3.09 21.28 -11.46
CA PHE A 197 -2.85 20.08 -10.64
C PHE A 197 -1.68 20.23 -9.66
N ASN A 198 -0.60 20.87 -10.05
CA ASN A 198 0.57 21.04 -9.17
C ASN A 198 0.22 21.86 -7.92
N GLU A 199 -0.53 22.95 -8.08
CA GLU A 199 -1.00 23.77 -6.97
C GLU A 199 -2.00 23.02 -6.09
N PHE A 200 -2.88 22.24 -6.72
CA PHE A 200 -3.83 21.39 -6.02
C PHE A 200 -3.10 20.32 -5.22
N SER A 201 -2.17 19.56 -5.82
CA SER A 201 -1.42 18.49 -5.17
C SER A 201 -0.59 19.01 -3.99
N ALA A 202 0.00 20.19 -4.09
CA ALA A 202 0.82 20.79 -3.04
C ALA A 202 0.06 21.08 -1.74
N LYS A 203 -1.28 21.24 -1.80
CA LYS A 203 -2.12 21.47 -0.61
C LYS A 203 -2.27 20.23 0.26
N TYR A 204 -2.20 19.04 -0.32
CA TYR A 204 -2.50 17.79 0.39
C TYR A 204 -1.23 17.01 0.68
N LYS A 205 -1.00 16.74 1.96
CA LYS A 205 0.09 15.89 2.45
C LYS A 205 -0.48 14.59 2.99
N TYR A 206 0.38 13.63 3.25
CA TYR A 206 -0.01 12.44 4.00
C TYR A 206 -0.59 12.83 5.35
N PRO A 207 -1.69 12.21 5.78
CA PRO A 207 -2.19 12.40 7.14
C PRO A 207 -1.12 11.97 8.13
N ARG A 208 -0.93 12.76 9.17
CA ARG A 208 -0.04 12.43 10.27
C ARG A 208 -0.85 11.92 11.44
N ILE A 209 -0.47 10.75 11.93
CA ILE A 209 -1.09 10.12 13.10
C ILE A 209 -0.08 10.17 14.23
N ASP A 210 -0.47 10.76 15.36
CA ASP A 210 0.35 10.75 16.57
C ASP A 210 -0.27 9.78 17.59
N PRO A 211 0.41 8.65 17.89
CA PRO A 211 -0.07 7.73 18.90
C PRO A 211 -0.12 8.37 20.28
N SER A 212 -1.16 8.08 21.04
CA SER A 212 -1.33 8.57 22.40
C SER A 212 -0.28 7.98 23.36
N GLU A 213 -0.01 8.68 24.48
CA GLU A 213 0.90 8.18 25.52
C GLU A 213 0.43 6.85 26.13
N LEU A 214 -0.88 6.61 26.18
CA LEU A 214 -1.43 5.33 26.63
C LEU A 214 -1.04 4.17 25.70
N GLU A 215 -1.12 4.39 24.40
CA GLU A 215 -0.72 3.39 23.38
C GLU A 215 0.80 3.16 23.42
N ARG A 216 1.58 4.22 23.57
CA ARG A 216 3.05 4.11 23.74
C ARG A 216 3.40 3.34 25.00
N ALA A 217 2.76 3.62 26.13
CA ALA A 217 2.97 2.90 27.38
C ALA A 217 2.59 1.42 27.29
N ALA A 218 1.47 1.11 26.61
CA ALA A 218 1.05 -0.28 26.39
C ALA A 218 2.06 -1.05 25.53
N LEU A 219 2.57 -0.45 24.45
CA LEU A 219 3.62 -1.06 23.63
C LEU A 219 4.91 -1.26 24.43
N ARG A 220 5.36 -0.25 25.18
CA ARG A 220 6.58 -0.34 26.03
C ARG A 220 6.47 -1.46 27.05
N SER A 221 5.30 -1.62 27.69
CA SER A 221 5.05 -2.74 28.61
C SER A 221 5.18 -4.09 27.94
N LYS A 222 4.65 -4.24 26.72
CA LYS A 222 4.77 -5.45 25.91
C LYS A 222 6.23 -5.76 25.54
N LEU A 223 6.98 -4.74 25.11
CA LEU A 223 8.39 -4.88 24.76
C LEU A 223 9.27 -5.18 25.99
N ALA A 224 8.91 -4.66 27.17
CA ALA A 224 9.59 -4.97 28.43
C ALA A 224 9.53 -6.48 28.76
N GLY A 225 8.43 -7.17 28.37
CA GLY A 225 8.33 -8.64 28.46
C GLY A 225 9.36 -9.39 27.61
N LEU A 226 9.95 -8.74 26.62
CA LEU A 226 11.05 -9.25 25.79
C LEU A 226 12.43 -8.81 26.30
N GLY A 227 12.52 -8.16 27.48
CA GLY A 227 13.77 -7.62 28.03
C GLY A 227 14.24 -6.32 27.35
N ILE A 228 13.37 -5.62 26.62
CA ILE A 228 13.66 -4.37 25.94
C ILE A 228 13.29 -3.20 26.86
N LYS A 229 14.25 -2.34 27.15
CA LYS A 229 14.03 -1.17 28.02
C LYS A 229 13.41 -0.01 27.22
N ALA A 230 12.65 0.84 27.90
CA ALA A 230 12.06 2.03 27.27
C ALA A 230 13.10 3.02 26.68
N THR A 231 14.35 2.94 27.16
CA THR A 231 15.48 3.76 26.69
C THR A 231 16.29 3.11 25.57
N ASP A 232 16.04 1.83 25.24
CA ASP A 232 16.77 1.14 24.20
C ASP A 232 16.37 1.70 22.82
N PRO A 233 17.33 2.12 21.97
CA PRO A 233 17.02 2.52 20.60
C PRO A 233 16.43 1.36 19.79
N LEU A 234 15.29 1.57 19.13
CA LEU A 234 14.59 0.56 18.37
C LEU A 234 14.85 0.72 16.87
N PHE A 235 15.31 -0.35 16.24
CA PHE A 235 15.35 -0.51 14.78
C PHE A 235 14.31 -1.54 14.37
N VAL A 236 13.53 -1.24 13.33
CA VAL A 236 12.49 -2.14 12.84
C VAL A 236 12.79 -2.57 11.42
N ILE A 237 12.83 -3.87 11.18
CA ILE A 237 13.10 -4.44 9.84
C ILE A 237 11.89 -5.27 9.38
N ASN A 238 11.34 -4.90 8.22
CA ASN A 238 10.35 -5.68 7.50
C ASN A 238 10.99 -6.35 6.28
N ALA A 239 11.31 -7.62 6.41
CA ALA A 239 11.90 -8.43 5.35
C ALA A 239 10.85 -9.10 4.44
N ASN A 240 9.56 -8.87 4.70
CA ASN A 240 8.45 -9.52 4.00
C ASN A 240 7.89 -8.66 2.87
N THR A 241 7.17 -9.32 1.97
CA THR A 241 6.41 -8.70 0.88
C THR A 241 5.08 -9.44 0.73
N SER A 242 4.11 -8.83 0.03
CA SER A 242 2.87 -9.51 -0.28
C SER A 242 3.13 -10.83 -1.03
N PRO A 243 2.53 -11.95 -0.60
CA PRO A 243 2.70 -13.25 -1.25
C PRO A 243 2.13 -13.28 -2.68
N ASP A 244 1.26 -12.33 -3.02
CA ASP A 244 0.51 -12.33 -4.27
C ASP A 244 1.24 -11.72 -5.47
N LEU A 245 2.38 -11.06 -5.23
CA LEU A 245 3.09 -10.25 -6.23
C LEU A 245 4.57 -10.63 -6.29
N ALA A 246 4.90 -11.79 -6.86
CA ALA A 246 6.28 -12.27 -7.05
C ALA A 246 7.16 -12.06 -5.78
N PRO A 247 6.79 -12.66 -4.64
CA PRO A 247 7.38 -12.33 -3.33
C PRO A 247 8.89 -12.53 -3.29
N GLU A 248 9.41 -13.56 -3.96
CA GLU A 248 10.85 -13.85 -3.93
C GLU A 248 11.68 -12.83 -4.73
N ALA A 249 11.11 -12.24 -5.78
CA ALA A 249 11.75 -11.18 -6.56
C ALA A 249 11.80 -9.83 -5.82
N ARG A 250 11.06 -9.68 -4.74
CA ARG A 250 10.90 -8.44 -3.97
C ARG A 250 11.60 -8.47 -2.61
N LYS A 251 12.31 -9.55 -2.29
CA LYS A 251 13.03 -9.71 -1.01
C LYS A 251 14.51 -9.53 -1.20
N TRP A 252 15.13 -8.84 -0.28
CA TRP A 252 16.58 -8.80 -0.18
C TRP A 252 17.11 -10.15 0.34
N PRO A 253 18.36 -10.55 0.02
CA PRO A 253 18.96 -11.76 0.58
C PRO A 253 18.95 -11.79 2.11
N LYS A 254 18.69 -12.95 2.70
CA LYS A 254 18.54 -13.10 4.15
C LYS A 254 19.77 -12.69 4.94
N ASP A 255 20.95 -13.07 4.44
CA ASP A 255 22.25 -12.71 5.01
C ASP A 255 22.48 -11.20 5.05
N ARG A 256 21.91 -10.47 4.09
CA ARG A 256 21.98 -8.99 4.04
C ARG A 256 21.13 -8.36 5.14
N TYR A 257 19.91 -8.87 5.40
CA TYR A 257 19.10 -8.41 6.53
C TYR A 257 19.77 -8.71 7.87
N ALA A 258 20.37 -9.91 8.01
CA ALA A 258 21.10 -10.28 9.21
C ALA A 258 22.33 -9.37 9.42
N GLY A 259 23.11 -9.14 8.37
CA GLY A 259 24.24 -8.22 8.41
C GLY A 259 23.83 -6.77 8.75
N LEU A 260 22.69 -6.30 8.21
CA LEU A 260 22.14 -4.99 8.54
C LEU A 260 21.81 -4.88 10.04
N ALA A 261 21.20 -5.92 10.61
CA ALA A 261 20.89 -5.96 12.04
C ALA A 261 22.15 -5.90 12.89
N ASP A 262 23.19 -6.69 12.54
CA ASP A 262 24.49 -6.68 13.23
C ASP A 262 25.14 -5.31 13.16
N GLU A 263 25.19 -4.66 11.99
CA GLU A 263 25.77 -3.35 11.77
C GLU A 263 25.02 -2.24 12.56
N LEU A 264 23.70 -2.21 12.53
CA LEU A 264 22.90 -1.23 13.28
C LEU A 264 23.15 -1.33 14.79
N ILE A 265 23.29 -2.56 15.30
CA ILE A 265 23.58 -2.83 16.70
C ILE A 265 25.02 -2.45 17.07
N ALA A 266 25.96 -2.70 16.17
CA ALA A 266 27.36 -2.36 16.40
C ALA A 266 27.57 -0.82 16.48
N HIS A 267 26.84 -0.06 15.66
CA HIS A 267 26.93 1.39 15.59
C HIS A 267 26.08 2.14 16.65
N THR A 268 25.20 1.44 17.34
CA THR A 268 24.29 2.09 18.29
C THR A 268 24.27 1.33 19.63
N PRO A 269 24.85 1.92 20.70
CA PRO A 269 24.84 1.30 22.02
C PRO A 269 23.41 0.96 22.48
N ASN A 270 23.24 -0.21 23.10
CA ASN A 270 21.98 -0.73 23.62
C ASN A 270 20.85 -0.88 22.60
N ALA A 271 21.11 -0.72 21.29
CA ALA A 271 20.10 -0.90 20.27
C ALA A 271 19.47 -2.28 20.28
N ARG A 272 18.21 -2.34 19.92
CA ARG A 272 17.43 -3.55 19.67
C ARG A 272 16.92 -3.55 18.25
N VAL A 273 16.99 -4.67 17.57
CA VAL A 273 16.41 -4.84 16.24
C VAL A 273 15.19 -5.73 16.34
N LEU A 274 14.06 -5.25 15.83
CA LEU A 274 12.78 -5.95 15.81
C LEU A 274 12.43 -6.31 14.37
N PHE A 275 12.43 -7.59 14.07
CA PHE A 275 11.90 -8.07 12.79
C PHE A 275 10.39 -8.27 12.91
N ILE A 276 9.65 -7.70 11.97
CA ILE A 276 8.19 -7.73 11.91
C ILE A 276 7.69 -8.62 10.78
N GLY A 277 6.43 -9.04 10.87
CA GLY A 277 5.74 -9.83 9.85
C GLY A 277 4.37 -10.28 10.32
N ALA A 278 3.58 -10.83 9.40
CA ALA A 278 2.34 -11.52 9.75
C ALA A 278 2.62 -12.86 10.45
N PRO A 279 1.64 -13.46 11.13
CA PRO A 279 1.85 -14.74 11.84
C PRO A 279 2.38 -15.86 10.94
N ASN A 280 1.92 -15.96 9.72
CA ASN A 280 2.36 -16.96 8.73
C ASN A 280 3.77 -16.70 8.17
N GLU A 281 4.32 -15.49 8.36
CA GLU A 281 5.65 -15.10 7.92
C GLU A 281 6.72 -15.36 8.98
N ARG A 282 6.32 -15.69 10.22
CA ARG A 282 7.24 -15.96 11.35
C ARG A 282 8.36 -16.95 11.03
N PRO A 283 8.13 -18.10 10.35
CA PRO A 283 9.20 -19.05 10.01
C PRO A 283 10.25 -18.45 9.07
N TYR A 284 9.83 -17.66 8.08
CA TYR A 284 10.74 -16.97 7.18
C TYR A 284 11.57 -15.92 7.93
N VAL A 285 10.93 -15.11 8.75
CA VAL A 285 11.60 -14.09 9.58
C VAL A 285 12.58 -14.76 10.56
N GLN A 286 12.18 -15.88 11.19
CA GLN A 286 13.05 -16.61 12.09
C GLN A 286 14.32 -17.09 11.38
N SER A 287 14.21 -17.56 10.15
CA SER A 287 15.38 -17.98 9.37
C SER A 287 16.37 -16.85 9.04
N ILE A 288 15.97 -15.58 9.17
CA ILE A 288 16.86 -14.42 9.09
C ILE A 288 17.48 -14.16 10.46
N VAL A 289 16.66 -14.17 11.52
CA VAL A 289 17.12 -13.94 12.89
C VAL A 289 18.17 -14.96 13.32
N ASP A 290 18.04 -16.22 12.87
CA ASP A 290 19.01 -17.30 13.14
C ASP A 290 20.40 -17.05 12.50
N LEU A 291 20.50 -16.16 11.51
CA LEU A 291 21.76 -15.74 10.89
C LEU A 291 22.42 -14.57 11.62
N VAL A 292 21.70 -13.88 12.49
CA VAL A 292 22.22 -12.71 13.22
C VAL A 292 23.17 -13.17 14.34
N LYS A 293 24.29 -12.50 14.48
CA LYS A 293 25.35 -12.87 15.45
C LYS A 293 25.10 -12.35 16.86
N THR A 294 24.26 -11.33 17.01
CA THR A 294 24.00 -10.67 18.30
C THR A 294 22.65 -11.11 18.91
N PRO A 295 22.56 -11.32 20.22
CA PRO A 295 21.29 -11.69 20.86
C PRO A 295 20.30 -10.53 21.04
N ARG A 296 20.64 -9.33 20.57
CA ARG A 296 19.80 -8.11 20.69
C ARG A 296 18.79 -7.97 19.55
N VAL A 297 18.36 -9.09 18.98
CA VAL A 297 17.40 -9.17 17.88
C VAL A 297 16.20 -10.00 18.28
N HIS A 298 15.01 -9.56 17.88
CA HIS A 298 13.77 -10.24 18.21
C HIS A 298 12.90 -10.41 16.96
N ASN A 299 12.33 -11.61 16.79
CA ASN A 299 11.28 -11.87 15.83
C ASN A 299 9.92 -11.68 16.51
N ILE A 300 9.26 -10.58 16.20
CA ILE A 300 7.93 -10.24 16.72
C ILE A 300 6.81 -10.40 15.70
N SER A 301 7.04 -11.24 14.66
CA SER A 301 6.04 -11.51 13.62
C SER A 301 4.79 -12.13 14.23
N GLY A 302 3.64 -11.49 14.02
CA GLY A 302 2.34 -11.90 14.54
C GLY A 302 2.07 -11.56 16.01
N ASP A 303 3.02 -10.98 16.73
CA ASP A 303 2.86 -10.65 18.15
C ASP A 303 2.20 -9.30 18.40
N ILE A 304 2.16 -8.43 17.38
CA ILE A 304 1.59 -7.08 17.48
C ILE A 304 0.50 -6.86 16.42
N SER A 305 -0.51 -6.09 16.79
CA SER A 305 -1.56 -5.64 15.90
C SER A 305 -1.07 -4.53 14.95
N LEU A 306 -1.85 -4.22 13.92
CA LEU A 306 -1.51 -3.14 12.98
C LEU A 306 -1.43 -1.76 13.70
N ARG A 307 -2.27 -1.54 14.72
CA ARG A 307 -2.23 -0.31 15.52
C ARG A 307 -0.98 -0.24 16.41
N GLU A 308 -0.60 -1.35 17.06
CA GLU A 308 0.65 -1.43 17.81
C GLU A 308 1.87 -1.28 16.90
N LEU A 309 1.80 -1.79 15.66
CA LEU A 309 2.86 -1.61 14.66
C LEU A 309 3.04 -0.14 14.29
N LEU A 310 1.94 0.62 14.14
CA LEU A 310 2.00 2.07 13.94
C LEU A 310 2.71 2.77 15.11
N VAL A 311 2.36 2.40 16.34
CA VAL A 311 3.02 2.93 17.56
C VAL A 311 4.51 2.57 17.57
N LEU A 312 4.87 1.33 17.21
CA LEU A 312 6.26 0.89 17.11
C LEU A 312 7.04 1.73 16.10
N PHE A 313 6.46 2.05 14.95
CA PHE A 313 7.09 2.91 13.96
C PHE A 313 7.30 4.34 14.47
N ALA A 314 6.38 4.88 15.28
CA ALA A 314 6.53 6.19 15.90
C ALA A 314 7.67 6.23 16.93
N GLU A 315 7.96 5.10 17.58
CA GLU A 315 9.07 4.94 18.56
C GLU A 315 10.38 4.48 17.89
N ALA A 316 10.34 4.08 16.62
CA ALA A 316 11.51 3.56 15.92
C ALA A 316 12.52 4.65 15.57
N ARG A 317 13.79 4.38 15.81
CA ARG A 317 14.90 5.22 15.35
C ARG A 317 15.14 5.11 13.84
N LEU A 318 14.86 3.94 13.28
CA LEU A 318 14.87 3.68 11.84
C LEU A 318 13.99 2.49 11.52
N VAL A 319 13.27 2.59 10.42
CA VAL A 319 12.55 1.49 9.79
C VAL A 319 13.23 1.15 8.47
N VAL A 320 13.50 -0.13 8.22
CA VAL A 320 13.95 -0.63 6.91
C VAL A 320 12.92 -1.62 6.41
N SER A 321 12.35 -1.38 5.26
CA SER A 321 11.25 -2.19 4.74
C SER A 321 11.36 -2.41 3.24
N ASN A 322 11.07 -3.62 2.79
CA ASN A 322 10.72 -3.82 1.38
C ASN A 322 9.50 -2.97 1.02
N ASP A 323 9.33 -2.70 -0.27
CA ASP A 323 8.10 -2.11 -0.81
C ASP A 323 6.88 -2.98 -0.47
N SER A 324 6.17 -2.57 0.57
CA SER A 324 5.03 -3.31 1.15
C SER A 324 4.19 -2.43 2.07
N GLY A 325 3.04 -2.95 2.53
CA GLY A 325 2.12 -2.21 3.41
C GLY A 325 2.75 -1.55 4.65
N PRO A 326 3.60 -2.24 5.41
CA PRO A 326 4.30 -1.67 6.57
C PRO A 326 5.14 -0.42 6.24
N MET A 327 5.78 -0.36 5.07
CA MET A 327 6.53 0.82 4.63
C MET A 327 5.63 2.07 4.58
N HIS A 328 4.47 1.94 3.96
CA HIS A 328 3.52 3.06 3.86
C HIS A 328 2.88 3.39 5.21
N LEU A 329 2.64 2.39 6.07
CA LEU A 329 2.13 2.62 7.42
C LEU A 329 3.11 3.47 8.25
N ALA A 330 4.42 3.23 8.11
CA ALA A 330 5.46 4.03 8.79
C ALA A 330 5.44 5.50 8.36
N CYS A 331 5.02 5.80 7.12
CA CYS A 331 4.87 7.17 6.64
C CYS A 331 3.80 7.97 7.42
N LEU A 332 2.76 7.31 7.96
CA LEU A 332 1.70 7.98 8.72
C LEU A 332 2.19 8.57 10.06
N VAL A 333 3.31 8.11 10.57
CA VAL A 333 3.94 8.64 11.79
C VAL A 333 5.25 9.39 11.50
N ASP A 334 5.57 9.62 10.22
CA ASP A 334 6.80 10.25 9.76
C ASP A 334 8.07 9.60 10.33
N ALA A 335 8.06 8.27 10.43
CA ALA A 335 9.21 7.50 10.90
C ALA A 335 10.39 7.68 9.93
N PRO A 336 11.65 7.70 10.43
CA PRO A 336 12.80 7.57 9.56
C PRO A 336 12.74 6.22 8.84
N ILE A 337 12.70 6.21 7.51
CA ILE A 337 12.49 4.97 6.75
C ILE A 337 13.38 4.86 5.53
N ILE A 338 13.90 3.65 5.31
CA ILE A 338 14.53 3.22 4.06
C ILE A 338 13.62 2.19 3.39
N GLY A 339 13.09 2.53 2.22
CA GLY A 339 12.35 1.60 1.36
C GLY A 339 13.28 0.86 0.41
N LEU A 340 13.17 -0.46 0.34
CA LEU A 340 13.96 -1.33 -0.54
C LEU A 340 13.09 -1.76 -1.73
N PHE A 341 13.55 -1.46 -2.94
CA PHE A 341 12.83 -1.71 -4.19
C PHE A 341 13.66 -2.61 -5.10
N PHE A 342 13.14 -3.76 -5.49
CA PHE A 342 13.85 -4.73 -6.35
C PHE A 342 13.11 -5.04 -7.64
N ALA A 343 11.80 -5.24 -7.55
CA ALA A 343 10.94 -5.57 -8.68
C ALA A 343 9.93 -4.46 -9.00
N ASP A 344 9.87 -3.43 -8.17
CA ASP A 344 9.05 -2.25 -8.36
C ASP A 344 9.90 -0.98 -8.32
N THR A 345 9.34 0.16 -8.68
CA THR A 345 10.09 1.41 -8.79
C THR A 345 9.72 2.40 -7.68
N PRO A 346 10.71 3.07 -7.08
CA PRO A 346 10.46 4.17 -6.16
C PRO A 346 9.58 5.29 -6.77
N THR A 347 9.62 5.48 -8.09
CA THR A 347 8.77 6.46 -8.77
C THR A 347 7.29 6.26 -8.43
N LEU A 348 6.83 5.01 -8.39
CA LEU A 348 5.42 4.69 -8.11
C LEU A 348 5.10 4.62 -6.62
N PHE A 349 6.01 4.09 -5.80
CA PHE A 349 5.69 3.67 -4.43
C PHE A 349 6.70 4.09 -3.37
N ALA A 350 7.60 5.07 -3.63
CA ALA A 350 8.53 5.54 -2.60
C ALA A 350 7.79 5.87 -1.29
N PRO A 351 8.40 5.64 -0.12
CA PRO A 351 7.86 6.15 1.11
C PRO A 351 7.79 7.68 1.07
N LEU A 352 6.73 8.27 1.58
CA LEU A 352 6.55 9.73 1.63
C LEU A 352 6.64 10.23 3.07
N GLY A 353 7.49 11.21 3.30
CA GLY A 353 7.74 11.78 4.61
C GLY A 353 8.92 12.73 4.61
N SER A 354 9.29 13.25 5.78
CA SER A 354 10.40 14.19 5.92
C SER A 354 11.77 13.50 5.99
N ARG A 355 11.80 12.24 6.45
CA ARG A 355 13.01 11.45 6.70
C ARG A 355 12.95 10.10 5.98
N VAL A 356 12.93 10.16 4.65
CA VAL A 356 12.76 8.97 3.82
C VAL A 356 13.93 8.79 2.85
N ARG A 357 14.28 7.53 2.58
CA ARG A 357 15.21 7.12 1.54
C ARG A 357 14.64 5.95 0.77
N SER A 358 15.01 5.83 -0.49
CA SER A 358 14.68 4.68 -1.33
C SER A 358 15.96 4.11 -1.90
N VAL A 359 16.14 2.80 -1.77
CA VAL A 359 17.26 2.07 -2.33
C VAL A 359 16.74 1.09 -3.37
N ALA A 360 17.27 1.18 -4.58
CA ALA A 360 16.92 0.32 -5.70
C ALA A 360 18.17 -0.08 -6.47
N PRO A 361 18.13 -1.20 -7.21
CA PRO A 361 19.21 -1.56 -8.13
C PRO A 361 19.42 -0.48 -9.20
N PRO A 362 20.66 -0.15 -9.59
CA PRO A 362 20.91 0.93 -10.53
C PRO A 362 20.42 0.65 -11.96
N LEU A 363 20.31 -0.63 -12.37
CA LEU A 363 19.96 -1.01 -13.74
C LEU A 363 18.95 -2.15 -13.84
N TYR A 364 18.61 -2.82 -12.74
CA TYR A 364 17.80 -4.05 -12.75
C TYR A 364 16.39 -3.88 -12.19
N SER A 365 15.93 -2.64 -12.00
CA SER A 365 14.56 -2.40 -11.60
C SER A 365 13.63 -2.79 -12.75
N ILE A 366 12.93 -3.89 -12.59
CA ILE A 366 11.88 -4.32 -13.52
C ILE A 366 10.57 -3.94 -12.88
N PRO A 367 9.87 -2.92 -13.39
CA PRO A 367 8.56 -2.56 -12.86
C PRO A 367 7.60 -3.74 -13.04
N LEU A 368 6.91 -4.11 -11.97
CA LEU A 368 5.80 -5.07 -12.03
C LEU A 368 4.68 -4.57 -12.94
N PHE A 369 4.65 -3.28 -13.14
CA PHE A 369 3.64 -2.58 -13.90
C PHE A 369 4.26 -1.43 -14.70
N SER A 370 3.90 -1.35 -15.98
CA SER A 370 4.33 -0.30 -16.88
C SER A 370 3.21 0.07 -17.84
N VAL A 371 3.05 1.37 -18.09
CA VAL A 371 2.15 1.90 -19.13
C VAL A 371 3.00 2.58 -20.20
N TYR A 372 2.85 2.16 -21.44
CA TYR A 372 3.54 2.73 -22.58
C TYR A 372 2.55 3.14 -23.67
N ASN A 373 2.61 4.41 -24.09
CA ASN A 373 1.69 4.98 -25.10
C ASN A 373 0.19 4.72 -24.80
N GLY A 374 -0.19 4.80 -23.54
CA GLY A 374 -1.57 4.53 -23.11
C GLY A 374 -1.96 3.04 -23.15
N LYS A 375 -1.01 2.16 -23.40
CA LYS A 375 -1.18 0.71 -23.25
C LYS A 375 -0.44 0.25 -22.01
N ASP A 376 -1.11 -0.49 -21.15
CA ASP A 376 -0.46 -1.24 -20.10
C ASP A 376 0.34 -2.36 -20.75
N VAL A 377 1.63 -2.24 -20.71
CA VAL A 377 2.52 -3.35 -20.98
C VAL A 377 2.77 -4.03 -19.65
N VAL A 378 2.12 -5.15 -19.42
CA VAL A 378 2.58 -6.08 -18.38
C VAL A 378 3.89 -6.66 -18.92
N VAL A 379 4.99 -6.00 -18.60
CA VAL A 379 6.32 -6.57 -18.77
C VAL A 379 6.31 -7.83 -17.91
N GLY A 380 6.48 -8.98 -18.55
CA GLY A 380 6.22 -10.29 -17.99
C GLY A 380 6.69 -10.46 -16.56
N LYS A 381 6.08 -11.40 -15.86
CA LYS A 381 6.45 -11.71 -14.47
C LYS A 381 7.97 -11.73 -14.36
N PRO A 382 8.60 -10.90 -13.54
CA PRO A 382 10.01 -11.03 -13.29
C PRO A 382 10.22 -12.48 -12.86
N SER A 383 11.07 -13.21 -13.57
CA SER A 383 11.44 -14.54 -13.13
C SER A 383 12.07 -14.38 -11.74
N ASN A 384 11.87 -15.35 -10.85
CA ASN A 384 12.52 -15.32 -9.55
C ASN A 384 14.05 -15.12 -9.66
N GLU A 385 14.66 -15.60 -10.75
CA GLU A 385 16.06 -15.38 -11.07
C GLU A 385 16.41 -13.91 -11.28
N VAL A 386 15.64 -13.18 -12.09
CA VAL A 386 15.90 -11.76 -12.34
C VAL A 386 15.68 -10.92 -11.08
N GLY A 387 14.65 -11.22 -10.31
CA GLY A 387 14.39 -10.53 -9.04
C GLY A 387 15.49 -10.78 -8.02
N ASN A 388 15.93 -12.02 -7.86
CA ASN A 388 17.06 -12.36 -6.99
C ASN A 388 18.34 -11.68 -7.44
N THR A 389 18.64 -11.64 -8.74
CA THR A 389 19.79 -10.92 -9.29
C THR A 389 19.71 -9.44 -8.96
N ALA A 390 18.56 -8.81 -9.18
CA ALA A 390 18.36 -7.40 -8.86
C ALA A 390 18.58 -7.12 -7.36
N ALA A 391 17.99 -7.92 -6.49
CA ALA A 391 18.16 -7.79 -5.05
C ALA A 391 19.62 -7.98 -4.59
N CYS A 392 20.38 -8.88 -5.23
CA CYS A 392 21.79 -9.11 -4.94
C CYS A 392 22.69 -7.95 -5.35
N THR A 393 22.27 -7.06 -6.26
CA THR A 393 23.08 -5.89 -6.65
C THR A 393 23.06 -4.77 -5.60
N VAL A 394 22.06 -4.74 -4.73
CA VAL A 394 22.01 -3.81 -3.60
C VAL A 394 22.87 -4.35 -2.46
N SER A 395 24.01 -3.74 -2.22
CA SER A 395 24.95 -4.16 -1.15
C SER A 395 24.46 -3.74 0.23
N LEU A 396 24.96 -4.41 1.26
CA LEU A 396 24.76 -3.99 2.66
C LEU A 396 25.30 -2.57 2.88
N ASP A 397 26.47 -2.26 2.32
CA ASP A 397 27.11 -0.94 2.46
C ASP A 397 26.24 0.18 1.87
N THR A 398 25.54 -0.08 0.76
CA THR A 398 24.61 0.88 0.17
C THR A 398 23.47 1.23 1.16
N VAL A 399 22.86 0.21 1.76
CA VAL A 399 21.77 0.44 2.73
C VAL A 399 22.28 1.08 4.00
N MET A 400 23.49 0.68 4.47
CA MET A 400 24.13 1.29 5.65
C MET A 400 24.55 2.74 5.41
N ALA A 401 24.94 3.10 4.20
CA ALA A 401 25.25 4.50 3.86
C ALA A 401 24.02 5.39 4.05
N GLU A 402 22.87 4.97 3.52
CA GLU A 402 21.60 5.68 3.71
C GLU A 402 21.14 5.70 5.19
N ALA A 403 21.36 4.59 5.92
CA ALA A 403 21.07 4.54 7.35
C ALA A 403 21.93 5.52 8.16
N ARG A 404 23.23 5.60 7.85
CA ARG A 404 24.14 6.54 8.51
C ARG A 404 23.75 7.99 8.24
N ASP A 405 23.38 8.31 7.01
CA ASP A 405 22.90 9.65 6.64
C ASP A 405 21.63 10.02 7.43
N LEU A 406 20.60 9.15 7.41
CA LEU A 406 19.36 9.40 8.14
C LEU A 406 19.54 9.51 9.65
N LEU A 407 20.47 8.76 10.22
CA LEU A 407 20.72 8.69 11.65
C LEU A 407 21.84 9.66 12.10
N ALA A 408 22.53 10.32 11.18
CA ALA A 408 23.75 11.08 11.44
C ALA A 408 24.82 10.25 12.22
N LEU A 409 24.92 8.97 11.93
CA LEU A 409 25.88 8.07 12.56
C LEU A 409 27.29 8.33 11.98
N ARG A 410 28.29 8.43 12.85
CA ARG A 410 29.69 8.53 12.41
C ARG A 410 30.13 7.20 11.79
N PRO A 411 30.93 7.20 10.69
CA PRO A 411 31.55 5.98 10.18
C PRO A 411 32.41 5.32 11.28
N VAL A 412 32.35 3.98 11.39
CA VAL A 412 33.35 3.26 12.18
C VAL A 412 34.69 3.37 11.46
N PRO A 413 35.79 3.79 12.13
CA PRO A 413 37.10 3.75 11.52
C PRO A 413 37.38 2.31 11.05
N ALA A 414 37.78 2.15 9.79
CA ALA A 414 38.26 0.86 9.32
C ALA A 414 39.34 0.36 10.30
N LEU A 415 39.20 -0.87 10.79
CA LEU A 415 40.24 -1.53 11.58
C LEU A 415 41.51 -1.47 10.71
N ALA A 416 42.49 -0.71 11.17
CA ALA A 416 43.77 -0.67 10.51
C ALA A 416 44.25 -2.13 10.38
N GLU A 417 44.43 -2.59 9.14
CA GLU A 417 45.10 -3.86 8.88
C GLU A 417 46.40 -3.84 9.65
N VAL A 418 46.47 -4.63 10.71
CA VAL A 418 47.74 -4.91 11.39
C VAL A 418 48.56 -5.70 10.37
N ARG A 419 49.39 -4.99 9.61
CA ARG A 419 50.44 -5.60 8.80
C ARG A 419 51.41 -6.23 9.77
N SER A 420 51.36 -7.55 9.86
CA SER A 420 52.39 -8.40 10.45
C SER A 420 53.50 -8.62 9.45
#